data_a46a53526f9096f5a90471aff4cfd80c
#
_entry.id   a46a53526f9096f5a90471aff4cfd80c
#
_cell.length_a   1.000
_cell.length_b   1.000
_cell.length_c   1.000
_cell.angle_alpha   90.00
_cell.angle_beta   90.00
_cell.angle_gamma   90.00
#
_symmetry.space_group_name_H-M   'P 1'
#
loop_
_entity.id
_entity.type
_entity.pdbx_description
1 polymer ?
#
loop_
_entity_poly.entity_id
_entity_poly.type
_entity_poly.pdbx_seq_one_letter_code
_entity_poly.pdbx_strand_id
1 'polypeptide(L)'
;MQLTKALLQLFGDASGLQTNLQKSCVIPIQCNTNIMERVDSTLHCPVSAFPSNYLGLPISDKKLRKRDLLVWIEKIANKLPGWKAPLLSLAGRAVLVKAVLTAIPIYLLIALKVPKWFIRSIDKIRRNFLWKGRKEANGGCCLVAWEKVMRPLDLGGLGIHNLEIMSWALQMRWLWIEKTNPDRPWAGLRIPVHAHSSAMFAISIVTSVGDGKNTLFWSDRWIHGRCLQDFAPNVYMSVPARVRNKRTVEEALHDQTWAS
;
A
#
# COMPACT_ATOMS: atom_id res chain seq x y z
N MET A 1 -30.87 -5.69 -5.21
CA MET A 1 -31.03 -4.32 -4.69
C MET A 1 -32.00 -4.22 -3.53
N GLN A 2 -33.26 -4.75 -3.67
CA GLN A 2 -34.22 -4.76 -2.55
C GLN A 2 -33.66 -5.50 -1.31
N LEU A 3 -33.00 -6.65 -1.52
CA LEU A 3 -32.32 -7.37 -0.43
C LEU A 3 -31.26 -6.53 0.26
N THR A 4 -30.43 -5.81 -0.49
CA THR A 4 -29.39 -4.94 0.09
C THR A 4 -30.02 -3.83 0.94
N LYS A 5 -31.11 -3.21 0.46
CA LYS A 5 -31.83 -2.18 1.22
C LYS A 5 -32.43 -2.76 2.49
N ALA A 6 -33.04 -3.93 2.41
CA ALA A 6 -33.62 -4.63 3.57
C ALA A 6 -32.56 -5.01 4.61
N LEU A 7 -31.40 -5.50 4.17
CA LEU A 7 -30.28 -5.81 5.06
C LEU A 7 -29.72 -4.55 5.76
N LEU A 8 -29.57 -3.44 5.02
CA LEU A 8 -29.12 -2.17 5.60
C LEU A 8 -30.13 -1.63 6.63
N GLN A 9 -31.43 -1.81 6.36
CA GLN A 9 -32.51 -1.41 7.28
C GLN A 9 -32.50 -2.30 8.53
N LEU A 10 -32.42 -3.61 8.36
CA LEU A 10 -32.32 -4.57 9.48
C LEU A 10 -31.09 -4.27 10.36
N PHE A 11 -29.97 -3.98 9.75
CA PHE A 11 -28.75 -3.57 10.48
C PHE A 11 -28.99 -2.27 11.24
N GLY A 12 -29.65 -1.29 10.63
CA GLY A 12 -29.99 -0.02 11.26
C GLY A 12 -30.90 -0.21 12.48
N ASP A 13 -31.91 -1.01 12.35
CA ASP A 13 -32.89 -1.31 13.41
C ASP A 13 -32.22 -2.06 14.57
N ALA A 14 -31.30 -2.98 14.28
CA ALA A 14 -30.60 -3.77 15.28
C ALA A 14 -29.46 -2.98 15.99
N SER A 15 -28.76 -2.09 15.29
CA SER A 15 -27.57 -1.39 15.82
C SER A 15 -27.82 0.06 16.22
N GLY A 16 -28.96 0.65 15.84
CA GLY A 16 -29.21 2.10 15.97
C GLY A 16 -28.44 2.97 14.97
N LEU A 17 -27.66 2.37 14.06
CA LEU A 17 -26.84 3.09 13.07
C LEU A 17 -27.55 3.13 11.71
N GLN A 18 -27.99 4.29 11.29
CA GLN A 18 -28.64 4.46 10.00
C GLN A 18 -27.64 4.76 8.87
N THR A 19 -27.83 4.11 7.73
CA THR A 19 -27.03 4.37 6.52
C THR A 19 -27.37 5.72 5.93
N ASN A 20 -26.38 6.60 5.79
CA ASN A 20 -26.58 7.89 5.15
C ASN A 20 -26.45 7.73 3.61
N LEU A 21 -27.59 7.66 2.94
CA LEU A 21 -27.65 7.47 1.49
C LEU A 21 -27.13 8.68 0.70
N GLN A 22 -27.18 9.89 1.26
CA GLN A 22 -26.61 11.10 0.62
C GLN A 22 -25.07 11.08 0.58
N LYS A 23 -24.44 10.40 1.54
CA LYS A 23 -22.98 10.21 1.59
C LYS A 23 -22.55 8.92 0.89
N SER A 24 -23.49 8.09 0.49
CA SER A 24 -23.26 6.86 -0.26
C SER A 24 -23.31 7.17 -1.75
N CYS A 25 -22.57 6.44 -2.55
CA CYS A 25 -22.65 6.55 -4.01
C CYS A 25 -22.65 5.17 -4.65
N VAL A 26 -23.25 5.08 -5.80
CA VAL A 26 -23.25 3.88 -6.64
C VAL A 26 -22.31 4.10 -7.81
N ILE A 27 -21.41 3.15 -8.03
CA ILE A 27 -20.46 3.19 -9.15
C ILE A 27 -20.77 2.01 -10.07
N PRO A 28 -21.22 2.26 -11.31
CA PRO A 28 -21.51 1.18 -12.25
C PRO A 28 -20.21 0.54 -12.76
N ILE A 29 -20.13 -0.80 -12.65
CA ILE A 29 -19.03 -1.59 -13.21
C ILE A 29 -19.66 -2.57 -14.18
N GLN A 30 -19.49 -2.33 -15.48
CA GLN A 30 -20.06 -3.17 -16.56
C GLN A 30 -21.57 -3.43 -16.42
N CYS A 31 -22.32 -2.41 -16.01
CA CYS A 31 -23.78 -2.50 -15.82
C CYS A 31 -24.52 -1.92 -17.02
N ASN A 32 -25.68 -2.52 -17.36
CA ASN A 32 -26.61 -2.01 -18.34
C ASN A 32 -27.44 -0.84 -17.77
N THR A 33 -27.94 0.04 -18.62
CA THR A 33 -28.76 1.20 -18.25
C THR A 33 -29.98 0.82 -17.42
N ASN A 34 -30.71 -0.25 -17.81
CA ASN A 34 -31.89 -0.74 -17.07
C ASN A 34 -31.58 -1.18 -15.62
N ILE A 35 -30.35 -1.67 -15.37
CA ILE A 35 -29.91 -2.01 -14.01
C ILE A 35 -29.69 -0.72 -13.20
N MET A 36 -29.14 0.30 -13.82
CA MET A 36 -28.88 1.58 -13.16
C MET A 36 -30.18 2.31 -12.77
N GLU A 37 -31.19 2.34 -13.64
CA GLU A 37 -32.50 2.90 -13.33
C GLU A 37 -33.16 2.19 -12.12
N ARG A 38 -33.07 0.86 -12.07
CA ARG A 38 -33.56 0.07 -10.93
C ARG A 38 -32.76 0.33 -9.64
N VAL A 39 -31.47 0.62 -9.74
CA VAL A 39 -30.64 0.96 -8.59
C VAL A 39 -31.04 2.34 -8.05
N ASP A 40 -31.15 3.31 -8.93
CA ASP A 40 -31.52 4.69 -8.57
C ASP A 40 -32.91 4.73 -7.91
N SER A 41 -33.91 4.07 -8.51
CA SER A 41 -35.26 3.99 -7.95
C SER A 41 -35.36 3.26 -6.61
N THR A 42 -34.40 2.35 -6.29
CA THR A 42 -34.42 1.56 -5.05
C THR A 42 -33.62 2.22 -3.92
N LEU A 43 -32.42 2.72 -4.22
CA LEU A 43 -31.47 3.19 -3.21
C LEU A 43 -31.45 4.72 -3.08
N HIS A 44 -31.86 5.45 -4.13
CA HIS A 44 -31.82 6.93 -4.18
C HIS A 44 -30.44 7.51 -3.79
N CYS A 45 -29.38 6.83 -4.22
CA CYS A 45 -28.00 7.25 -4.01
C CYS A 45 -27.46 7.93 -5.26
N PRO A 46 -26.61 8.99 -5.15
CA PRO A 46 -25.97 9.58 -6.31
C PRO A 46 -25.10 8.59 -7.05
N VAL A 47 -25.17 8.64 -8.38
CA VAL A 47 -24.31 7.83 -9.27
C VAL A 47 -22.99 8.55 -9.46
N SER A 48 -21.89 7.85 -9.26
CA SER A 48 -20.53 8.36 -9.41
C SER A 48 -19.75 7.50 -10.40
N ALA A 49 -18.62 8.03 -10.87
CA ALA A 49 -17.70 7.30 -11.75
C ALA A 49 -16.32 7.21 -11.13
N PHE A 50 -15.52 6.23 -11.60
CA PHE A 50 -14.11 6.14 -11.21
C PHE A 50 -13.25 7.25 -11.84
N PRO A 51 -12.22 7.78 -11.12
CA PRO A 51 -11.87 7.45 -9.74
C PRO A 51 -12.79 8.10 -8.71
N SER A 52 -13.19 7.36 -7.69
CA SER A 52 -13.96 7.84 -6.55
C SER A 52 -13.08 7.92 -5.30
N ASN A 53 -13.45 8.80 -4.36
CA ASN A 53 -12.73 8.94 -3.10
C ASN A 53 -13.42 8.15 -1.99
N TYR A 54 -12.68 7.23 -1.37
CA TYR A 54 -13.13 6.49 -0.20
C TYR A 54 -12.15 6.68 0.95
N LEU A 55 -12.61 7.19 2.07
CA LEU A 55 -11.77 7.53 3.22
C LEU A 55 -10.54 8.38 2.85
N GLY A 56 -10.69 9.24 1.86
CA GLY A 56 -9.62 10.10 1.36
C GLY A 56 -8.65 9.42 0.39
N LEU A 57 -8.83 8.15 0.03
CA LEU A 57 -8.04 7.45 -0.99
C LEU A 57 -8.77 7.42 -2.33
N PRO A 58 -8.08 7.61 -3.45
CA PRO A 58 -8.67 7.44 -4.77
C PRO A 58 -8.80 5.94 -5.08
N ILE A 59 -10.05 5.47 -5.21
CA ILE A 59 -10.37 4.12 -5.68
C ILE A 59 -10.64 4.17 -7.18
N SER A 60 -10.06 3.24 -7.92
CA SER A 60 -10.24 3.11 -9.36
C SER A 60 -10.18 1.65 -9.79
N ASP A 61 -10.93 1.30 -10.82
CA ASP A 61 -10.88 0.02 -11.54
C ASP A 61 -9.63 -0.11 -12.42
N LYS A 62 -8.98 1.03 -12.71
CA LYS A 62 -7.79 1.12 -13.56
C LYS A 62 -6.65 1.78 -12.79
N LYS A 63 -5.45 1.66 -13.35
CA LYS A 63 -4.27 2.36 -12.84
C LYS A 63 -4.56 3.86 -12.76
N LEU A 64 -4.32 4.47 -11.60
CA LEU A 64 -4.49 5.91 -11.39
C LEU A 64 -3.67 6.71 -12.38
N ARG A 65 -4.29 7.72 -12.95
CA ARG A 65 -3.66 8.65 -13.90
C ARG A 65 -2.81 9.67 -13.15
N LYS A 66 -1.90 10.31 -13.87
CA LYS A 66 -1.04 11.36 -13.30
C LYS A 66 -1.86 12.48 -12.63
N ARG A 67 -2.96 12.92 -13.26
CA ARG A 67 -3.86 13.95 -12.71
C ARG A 67 -4.44 13.59 -11.34
N ASP A 68 -4.79 12.33 -11.14
CA ASP A 68 -5.41 11.85 -9.90
C ASP A 68 -4.42 11.88 -8.73
N LEU A 69 -3.13 11.70 -9.01
CA LEU A 69 -2.04 11.77 -8.04
C LEU A 69 -1.52 13.20 -7.83
N LEU A 70 -1.67 14.13 -8.81
CA LEU A 70 -1.26 15.51 -8.66
C LEU A 70 -2.01 16.22 -7.53
N VAL A 71 -3.30 15.92 -7.34
CA VAL A 71 -4.12 16.44 -6.23
C VAL A 71 -3.46 16.16 -4.87
N TRP A 72 -2.81 15.00 -4.72
CA TRP A 72 -2.09 14.65 -3.48
C TRP A 72 -0.81 15.45 -3.32
N ILE A 73 -0.07 15.69 -4.40
CA ILE A 73 1.14 16.52 -4.37
C ILE A 73 0.77 17.94 -3.95
N GLU A 74 -0.31 18.50 -4.51
CA GLU A 74 -0.84 19.81 -4.13
C GLU A 74 -1.29 19.84 -2.66
N LYS A 75 -1.99 18.81 -2.20
CA LYS A 75 -2.42 18.68 -0.80
C LYS A 75 -1.22 18.70 0.14
N ILE A 76 -0.13 18.00 -0.19
CA ILE A 76 1.12 17.99 0.59
C ILE A 76 1.77 19.38 0.55
N ALA A 77 1.86 20.00 -0.62
CA ALA A 77 2.45 21.33 -0.79
C ALA A 77 1.68 22.42 -0.03
N ASN A 78 0.35 22.30 0.04
CA ASN A 78 -0.52 23.26 0.72
C ASN A 78 -0.51 23.13 2.25
N LYS A 79 0.06 22.06 2.80
CA LYS A 79 0.29 21.94 4.26
C LYS A 79 1.47 22.75 4.76
N LEU A 80 2.28 23.29 3.86
CA LEU A 80 3.38 24.15 4.23
C LEU A 80 2.88 25.53 4.62
N PRO A 81 3.27 26.05 5.80
CA PRO A 81 2.89 27.40 6.23
C PRO A 81 3.63 28.44 5.36
N GLY A 82 2.96 28.99 4.36
CA GLY A 82 3.57 29.83 3.32
C GLY A 82 4.34 31.03 3.86
N TRP A 83 3.79 31.77 4.83
CA TRP A 83 4.42 33.00 5.36
C TRP A 83 5.33 32.77 6.57
N LYS A 84 5.11 31.69 7.36
CA LYS A 84 5.93 31.35 8.52
C LYS A 84 7.19 30.57 8.19
N ALA A 85 7.20 29.90 7.07
CA ALA A 85 8.29 29.00 6.70
C ALA A 85 9.67 29.67 6.58
N PRO A 86 9.81 30.89 6.04
CA PRO A 86 11.09 31.59 6.00
C PRO A 86 11.64 31.98 7.38
N LEU A 87 10.74 32.14 8.38
CA LEU A 87 11.09 32.50 9.75
C LEU A 87 11.62 31.29 10.57
N LEU A 88 11.40 30.09 10.07
CA LEU A 88 11.87 28.87 10.76
C LEU A 88 13.36 28.65 10.54
N SER A 89 14.06 28.29 11.62
CA SER A 89 15.43 27.79 11.56
C SER A 89 15.49 26.50 10.73
N LEU A 90 16.69 26.13 10.27
CA LEU A 90 16.90 24.86 9.55
C LEU A 90 16.42 23.65 10.38
N ALA A 91 16.68 23.65 11.69
CA ALA A 91 16.20 22.61 12.61
C ALA A 91 14.65 22.54 12.64
N GLY A 92 13.98 23.68 12.77
CA GLY A 92 12.51 23.76 12.75
C GLY A 92 11.92 23.25 11.43
N ARG A 93 12.55 23.58 10.30
CA ARG A 93 12.17 23.06 8.97
C ARG A 93 12.39 21.54 8.88
N ALA A 94 13.50 21.03 9.42
CA ALA A 94 13.76 19.58 9.45
C ALA A 94 12.69 18.81 10.27
N VAL A 95 12.26 19.35 11.41
CA VAL A 95 11.16 18.78 12.22
C VAL A 95 9.86 18.74 11.41
N LEU A 96 9.49 19.82 10.71
CA LEU A 96 8.27 19.83 9.89
C LEU A 96 8.35 18.86 8.71
N VAL A 97 9.51 18.73 8.07
CA VAL A 97 9.71 17.73 7.01
C VAL A 97 9.50 16.32 7.56
N LYS A 98 10.06 16.01 8.74
CA LYS A 98 9.90 14.70 9.38
C LYS A 98 8.47 14.44 9.83
N ALA A 99 7.90 15.34 10.62
CA ALA A 99 6.64 15.11 11.31
C ALA A 99 5.40 15.34 10.42
N VAL A 100 5.47 16.24 9.45
CA VAL A 100 4.31 16.62 8.63
C VAL A 100 4.44 16.12 7.21
N LEU A 101 5.46 16.59 6.47
CA LEU A 101 5.55 16.28 5.02
C LEU A 101 5.85 14.80 4.74
N THR A 102 6.49 14.11 5.67
CA THR A 102 6.73 12.67 5.56
C THR A 102 5.49 11.87 5.97
N ALA A 103 4.72 12.35 6.96
CA ALA A 103 3.55 11.62 7.46
C ALA A 103 2.36 11.61 6.49
N ILE A 104 2.10 12.72 5.79
CA ILE A 104 0.94 12.86 4.90
C ILE A 104 0.87 11.77 3.81
N PRO A 105 1.94 11.44 3.08
CA PRO A 105 1.88 10.42 2.03
C PRO A 105 1.81 8.99 2.57
N ILE A 106 2.10 8.73 3.85
CA ILE A 106 2.15 7.37 4.43
C ILE A 106 0.85 6.61 4.15
N TYR A 107 -0.29 7.24 4.38
CA TYR A 107 -1.60 6.62 4.18
C TYR A 107 -1.81 6.15 2.74
N LEU A 108 -1.39 6.96 1.77
CA LEU A 108 -1.42 6.60 0.36
C LEU A 108 -0.41 5.47 0.02
N LEU A 109 0.79 5.54 0.61
CA LEU A 109 1.86 4.56 0.39
C LEU A 109 1.56 3.17 0.94
N ILE A 110 0.76 3.08 2.01
CA ILE A 110 0.27 1.81 2.54
C ILE A 110 -0.73 1.15 1.59
N ALA A 111 -1.66 1.95 1.05
CA ALA A 111 -2.79 1.45 0.29
C ALA A 111 -2.49 1.25 -1.20
N LEU A 112 -1.61 2.07 -1.77
CA LEU A 112 -1.42 2.13 -3.22
C LEU A 112 0.03 1.93 -3.63
N LYS A 113 0.19 1.23 -4.75
CA LYS A 113 1.47 1.14 -5.46
C LYS A 113 1.66 2.41 -6.29
N VAL A 114 2.38 3.38 -5.74
CA VAL A 114 2.63 4.66 -6.40
C VAL A 114 3.83 4.60 -7.35
N PRO A 115 3.83 5.36 -8.45
CA PRO A 115 4.96 5.43 -9.37
C PRO A 115 6.12 6.26 -8.80
N LYS A 116 7.35 5.97 -9.22
CA LYS A 116 8.57 6.67 -8.75
C LYS A 116 8.53 8.19 -8.94
N TRP A 117 7.91 8.68 -10.02
CA TRP A 117 7.80 10.12 -10.27
C TRP A 117 7.01 10.84 -9.15
N PHE A 118 6.00 10.18 -8.58
CA PHE A 118 5.20 10.72 -7.49
C PHE A 118 6.06 10.94 -6.24
N ILE A 119 6.82 9.92 -5.84
CA ILE A 119 7.76 10.01 -4.70
C ILE A 119 8.79 11.11 -4.94
N ARG A 120 9.39 11.17 -6.13
CA ARG A 120 10.36 12.20 -6.50
C ARG A 120 9.77 13.62 -6.43
N SER A 121 8.49 13.78 -6.78
CA SER A 121 7.80 15.08 -6.68
C SER A 121 7.61 15.50 -5.22
N ILE A 122 7.27 14.58 -4.34
CA ILE A 122 7.18 14.85 -2.90
C ILE A 122 8.56 15.17 -2.33
N ASP A 123 9.59 14.41 -2.70
CA ASP A 123 10.95 14.65 -2.24
C ASP A 123 11.50 16.01 -2.72
N LYS A 124 11.10 16.46 -3.90
CA LYS A 124 11.40 17.82 -4.38
C LYS A 124 10.81 18.88 -3.45
N ILE A 125 9.54 18.73 -3.03
CA ILE A 125 8.89 19.63 -2.08
C ILE A 125 9.59 19.60 -0.72
N ARG A 126 9.86 18.40 -0.18
CA ARG A 126 10.54 18.20 1.11
C ARG A 126 11.92 18.85 1.11
N ARG A 127 12.71 18.63 0.07
CA ARG A 127 14.04 19.20 -0.12
C ARG A 127 14.01 20.72 -0.24
N ASN A 128 13.12 21.26 -1.07
CA ASN A 128 12.99 22.70 -1.26
C ASN A 128 12.59 23.38 0.05
N PHE A 129 11.66 22.78 0.79
CA PHE A 129 11.23 23.34 2.07
C PHE A 129 12.36 23.26 3.12
N LEU A 130 13.09 22.17 3.20
CA LEU A 130 14.21 22.04 4.13
C LEU A 130 15.23 23.15 3.92
N TRP A 131 15.70 23.33 2.69
CA TRP A 131 16.80 24.24 2.40
C TRP A 131 16.36 25.71 2.27
N LYS A 132 15.20 25.98 1.70
CA LYS A 132 14.75 27.36 1.41
C LYS A 132 13.49 27.79 2.16
N GLY A 133 12.82 26.91 2.88
CA GLY A 133 11.54 27.22 3.53
C GLY A 133 10.38 27.50 2.54
N ARG A 134 10.49 27.07 1.28
CA ARG A 134 9.48 27.31 0.22
C ARG A 134 9.17 26.02 -0.52
N LYS A 135 7.94 25.90 -1.06
CA LYS A 135 7.56 24.72 -1.88
C LYS A 135 8.33 24.67 -3.21
N GLU A 136 8.67 25.81 -3.77
CA GLU A 136 9.42 25.93 -5.01
C GLU A 136 10.73 26.66 -4.73
N ALA A 137 11.82 26.17 -5.30
CA ALA A 137 13.13 26.77 -5.22
C ALA A 137 13.76 26.78 -6.60
N ASN A 138 13.95 27.98 -7.17
CA ASN A 138 14.76 28.18 -8.36
C ASN A 138 16.22 28.25 -7.97
N GLY A 139 17.08 27.56 -8.72
CA GLY A 139 18.52 27.51 -8.50
C GLY A 139 18.99 26.44 -7.49
N GLY A 140 20.20 25.97 -7.68
CA GLY A 140 20.83 24.88 -6.90
C GLY A 140 21.27 25.33 -5.52
N CYS A 141 20.43 25.17 -4.50
CA CYS A 141 20.75 25.52 -3.12
C CYS A 141 20.64 24.32 -2.16
N CYS A 142 20.82 23.11 -2.68
CA CYS A 142 20.91 21.94 -1.83
C CYS A 142 22.38 21.77 -1.38
N LEU A 143 22.65 22.08 -0.13
CA LEU A 143 24.01 21.98 0.43
C LEU A 143 24.51 20.53 0.50
N VAL A 144 23.60 19.58 0.63
CA VAL A 144 23.88 18.15 0.76
C VAL A 144 22.98 17.35 -0.14
N ALA A 145 23.49 16.28 -0.75
CA ALA A 145 22.71 15.35 -1.55
C ALA A 145 21.54 14.75 -0.72
N TRP A 146 20.36 14.64 -1.32
CA TRP A 146 19.15 14.24 -0.61
C TRP A 146 19.26 12.84 0.01
N GLU A 147 19.94 11.93 -0.66
CA GLU A 147 20.22 10.58 -0.17
C GLU A 147 21.05 10.58 1.11
N LYS A 148 21.98 11.52 1.26
CA LYS A 148 22.79 11.70 2.49
C LYS A 148 21.92 12.28 3.62
N VAL A 149 21.04 13.23 3.30
CA VAL A 149 20.09 13.82 4.26
C VAL A 149 19.12 12.76 4.82
N MET A 150 18.70 11.80 3.98
CA MET A 150 17.79 10.73 4.37
C MET A 150 18.44 9.59 5.17
N ARG A 151 19.75 9.58 5.33
CA ARG A 151 20.42 8.55 6.16
C ARG A 151 19.96 8.63 7.62
N PRO A 152 20.01 7.52 8.35
CA PRO A 152 19.85 7.50 9.80
C PRO A 152 20.79 8.47 10.51
N LEU A 153 20.44 8.87 11.72
CA LEU A 153 21.24 9.83 12.51
C LEU A 153 22.63 9.27 12.86
N ASP A 154 22.70 8.00 13.20
CA ASP A 154 23.94 7.26 13.50
C ASP A 154 24.88 7.13 12.30
N LEU A 155 24.34 7.28 11.08
CA LEU A 155 25.09 7.30 9.82
C LEU A 155 25.34 8.73 9.29
N GLY A 156 25.17 9.75 10.13
CA GLY A 156 25.43 11.16 9.80
C GLY A 156 24.37 11.83 8.94
N GLY A 157 23.17 11.26 8.84
CA GLY A 157 22.02 11.87 8.17
C GLY A 157 21.11 12.63 9.12
N LEU A 158 20.03 13.21 8.63
CA LEU A 158 18.99 13.83 9.46
C LEU A 158 17.88 12.84 9.87
N GLY A 159 17.94 11.58 9.47
CA GLY A 159 16.92 10.57 9.74
C GLY A 159 15.55 10.93 9.13
N ILE A 160 15.53 11.60 8.01
CA ILE A 160 14.34 11.86 7.20
C ILE A 160 14.07 10.59 6.39
N HIS A 161 12.92 9.97 6.58
CA HIS A 161 12.63 8.69 5.92
C HIS A 161 12.68 8.78 4.38
N ASN A 162 13.32 7.81 3.76
CA ASN A 162 13.23 7.58 2.33
C ASN A 162 11.84 7.00 2.02
N LEU A 163 11.01 7.76 1.31
CA LEU A 163 9.62 7.39 1.03
C LEU A 163 9.52 6.17 0.11
N GLU A 164 10.50 5.90 -0.74
CA GLU A 164 10.50 4.71 -1.59
C GLU A 164 10.70 3.46 -0.75
N ILE A 165 11.72 3.42 0.10
CA ILE A 165 11.99 2.30 1.01
C ILE A 165 10.84 2.15 2.02
N MET A 166 10.34 3.27 2.55
CA MET A 166 9.19 3.27 3.46
C MET A 166 7.95 2.68 2.81
N SER A 167 7.67 3.01 1.55
CA SER A 167 6.55 2.43 0.80
C SER A 167 6.68 0.90 0.71
N TRP A 168 7.88 0.39 0.45
CA TRP A 168 8.10 -1.06 0.40
C TRP A 168 7.89 -1.71 1.77
N ALA A 169 8.44 -1.12 2.82
CA ALA A 169 8.28 -1.62 4.18
C ALA A 169 6.82 -1.63 4.65
N LEU A 170 6.08 -0.56 4.37
CA LEU A 170 4.66 -0.47 4.70
C LEU A 170 3.80 -1.51 3.99
N GLN A 171 4.14 -1.83 2.73
CA GLN A 171 3.43 -2.86 1.97
C GLN A 171 3.74 -4.28 2.43
N MET A 172 4.87 -4.53 3.11
CA MET A 172 5.19 -5.84 3.70
C MET A 172 4.14 -6.28 4.73
N ARG A 173 3.45 -5.31 5.38
CA ARG A 173 2.33 -5.60 6.28
C ARG A 173 1.25 -6.45 5.63
N TRP A 174 0.93 -6.20 4.37
CA TRP A 174 -0.09 -6.97 3.64
C TRP A 174 0.33 -8.43 3.44
N LEU A 175 1.61 -8.65 3.11
CA LEU A 175 2.17 -10.00 2.98
C LEU A 175 2.19 -10.73 4.32
N TRP A 176 2.46 -10.01 5.40
CA TRP A 176 2.40 -10.55 6.75
C TRP A 176 0.97 -10.98 7.12
N ILE A 177 -0.02 -10.12 6.91
CA ILE A 177 -1.43 -10.42 7.17
C ILE A 177 -1.90 -11.60 6.31
N GLU A 178 -1.43 -11.69 5.07
CA GLU A 178 -1.74 -12.82 4.18
C GLU A 178 -1.25 -14.15 4.76
N LYS A 179 -0.09 -14.18 5.37
CA LYS A 179 0.47 -15.38 6.02
C LYS A 179 -0.15 -15.70 7.38
N THR A 180 -0.44 -14.69 8.18
CA THR A 180 -0.83 -14.88 9.59
C THR A 180 -2.34 -14.93 9.83
N ASN A 181 -3.15 -14.45 8.90
CA ASN A 181 -4.61 -14.42 9.02
C ASN A 181 -5.28 -15.01 7.76
N PRO A 182 -5.39 -16.35 7.66
CA PRO A 182 -6.02 -17.01 6.52
C PRO A 182 -7.53 -16.74 6.44
N ASP A 183 -8.20 -16.51 7.57
CA ASP A 183 -9.65 -16.35 7.66
C ASP A 183 -10.16 -14.92 7.44
N ARG A 184 -9.28 -14.03 6.96
CA ARG A 184 -9.66 -12.64 6.68
C ARG A 184 -10.77 -12.55 5.63
N PRO A 185 -11.69 -11.56 5.71
CA PRO A 185 -12.82 -11.42 4.79
C PRO A 185 -12.40 -11.28 3.31
N TRP A 186 -11.17 -10.86 3.05
CA TRP A 186 -10.61 -10.72 1.69
C TRP A 186 -9.58 -11.82 1.36
N ALA A 187 -9.66 -12.97 2.03
CA ALA A 187 -8.85 -14.14 1.67
C ALA A 187 -9.07 -14.52 0.20
N GLY A 188 -7.99 -14.86 -0.49
CA GLY A 188 -8.02 -15.15 -1.93
C GLY A 188 -7.93 -13.94 -2.86
N LEU A 189 -8.08 -12.70 -2.37
CA LEU A 189 -7.79 -11.51 -3.16
C LEU A 189 -6.29 -11.23 -3.16
N ARG A 190 -5.71 -11.15 -4.36
CA ARG A 190 -4.29 -10.81 -4.52
C ARG A 190 -4.06 -9.32 -4.33
N ILE A 191 -3.35 -8.96 -3.27
CA ILE A 191 -2.99 -7.56 -3.01
C ILE A 191 -1.76 -7.20 -3.86
N PRO A 192 -1.83 -6.17 -4.74
CA PRO A 192 -0.71 -5.77 -5.56
C PRO A 192 0.34 -5.03 -4.74
N VAL A 193 1.45 -5.70 -4.43
CA VAL A 193 2.62 -5.10 -3.77
C VAL A 193 3.78 -4.90 -4.75
N HIS A 194 4.76 -4.07 -4.39
CA HIS A 194 5.99 -3.93 -5.16
C HIS A 194 6.84 -5.22 -5.09
N ALA A 195 7.52 -5.56 -6.19
CA ALA A 195 8.45 -6.69 -6.21
C ALA A 195 9.53 -6.57 -5.12
N HIS A 196 10.02 -5.35 -4.86
CA HIS A 196 10.96 -5.08 -3.77
C HIS A 196 10.35 -5.37 -2.38
N SER A 197 9.06 -5.09 -2.16
CA SER A 197 8.38 -5.42 -0.90
C SER A 197 8.32 -6.93 -0.69
N SER A 198 8.02 -7.70 -1.75
CA SER A 198 8.03 -9.16 -1.69
C SER A 198 9.43 -9.72 -1.44
N ALA A 199 10.46 -9.17 -2.10
CA ALA A 199 11.83 -9.58 -1.88
C ALA A 199 12.31 -9.26 -0.45
N MET A 200 12.06 -8.03 0.04
CA MET A 200 12.38 -7.63 1.41
C MET A 200 11.65 -8.51 2.42
N PHE A 201 10.37 -8.79 2.21
CA PHE A 201 9.60 -9.67 3.07
C PHE A 201 10.22 -11.06 3.12
N ALA A 202 10.53 -11.66 1.97
CA ALA A 202 11.11 -12.99 1.87
C ALA A 202 12.43 -13.13 2.64
N ILE A 203 13.29 -12.11 2.64
CA ILE A 203 14.57 -12.15 3.39
C ILE A 203 14.41 -11.78 4.87
N SER A 204 13.32 -11.12 5.25
CA SER A 204 13.09 -10.65 6.62
C SER A 204 12.36 -11.68 7.50
N ILE A 205 11.73 -12.70 6.90
CA ILE A 205 10.99 -13.71 7.63
C ILE A 205 11.79 -15.00 7.74
N VAL A 206 11.66 -15.64 8.90
CA VAL A 206 12.08 -17.02 9.12
C VAL A 206 10.83 -17.82 9.45
N THR A 207 10.64 -18.96 8.79
CA THR A 207 9.50 -19.82 9.01
C THR A 207 9.88 -20.94 9.94
N SER A 208 9.23 -21.03 11.10
CA SER A 208 9.28 -22.18 11.97
C SER A 208 8.15 -23.13 11.57
N VAL A 209 8.50 -24.37 11.25
CA VAL A 209 7.51 -25.37 10.80
C VAL A 209 6.83 -25.97 12.03
N GLY A 210 5.52 -25.81 12.12
CA GLY A 210 4.67 -26.54 13.05
C GLY A 210 4.18 -27.86 12.44
N ASP A 211 2.87 -27.92 12.11
CA ASP A 211 2.26 -29.04 11.41
C ASP A 211 2.55 -29.09 9.90
N GLY A 212 3.18 -28.07 9.35
CA GLY A 212 3.55 -27.99 7.95
C GLY A 212 2.44 -27.56 6.97
N LYS A 213 1.17 -27.41 7.43
CA LYS A 213 0.01 -27.09 6.56
C LYS A 213 0.05 -25.71 5.93
N ASN A 214 0.61 -24.75 6.64
CA ASN A 214 0.69 -23.35 6.22
C ASN A 214 2.08 -22.94 5.71
N THR A 215 2.99 -23.87 5.53
CA THR A 215 4.36 -23.64 5.08
C THR A 215 4.54 -24.20 3.68
N LEU A 216 4.87 -23.32 2.72
CA LEU A 216 5.14 -23.73 1.34
C LEU A 216 6.49 -24.44 1.26
N PHE A 217 6.47 -25.65 0.72
CA PHE A 217 7.66 -26.52 0.65
C PHE A 217 8.81 -25.88 -0.13
N TRP A 218 8.53 -25.29 -1.30
CA TRP A 218 9.56 -24.80 -2.21
C TRP A 218 10.03 -23.38 -1.94
N SER A 219 9.14 -22.49 -1.50
CA SER A 219 9.39 -21.05 -1.47
C SER A 219 9.58 -20.47 -0.07
N ASP A 220 9.07 -21.12 0.98
CA ASP A 220 9.24 -20.64 2.33
C ASP A 220 10.62 -21.00 2.90
N ARG A 221 11.13 -20.13 3.78
CA ARG A 221 12.47 -20.28 4.39
C ARG A 221 12.40 -21.11 5.68
N TRP A 222 12.08 -22.38 5.53
CA TRP A 222 11.88 -23.29 6.67
C TRP A 222 13.09 -24.18 6.97
N ILE A 223 14.10 -24.27 6.08
CA ILE A 223 15.32 -25.04 6.29
C ILE A 223 16.43 -24.08 6.72
N HIS A 224 16.65 -23.94 8.02
CA HIS A 224 17.68 -23.06 8.58
C HIS A 224 17.67 -21.63 8.02
N GLY A 225 16.48 -21.06 7.82
CA GLY A 225 16.31 -19.71 7.24
C GLY A 225 16.54 -19.60 5.74
N ARG A 226 16.61 -20.73 5.02
CA ARG A 226 16.73 -20.80 3.56
C ARG A 226 15.53 -21.53 2.96
N CYS A 227 15.25 -21.31 1.70
CA CYS A 227 14.24 -22.02 0.93
C CYS A 227 14.89 -23.06 0.00
N LEU A 228 14.13 -24.06 -0.41
CA LEU A 228 14.62 -25.07 -1.35
C LEU A 228 15.03 -24.50 -2.70
N GLN A 229 14.43 -23.39 -3.10
CA GLN A 229 14.85 -22.65 -4.28
C GLN A 229 16.32 -22.22 -4.22
N ASP A 230 16.82 -21.84 -3.01
CA ASP A 230 18.21 -21.42 -2.82
C ASP A 230 19.18 -22.60 -2.82
N PHE A 231 18.75 -23.78 -2.33
CA PHE A 231 19.58 -25.00 -2.27
C PHE A 231 19.65 -25.77 -3.59
N ALA A 232 18.52 -25.87 -4.26
CA ALA A 232 18.37 -26.71 -5.45
C ALA A 232 17.64 -25.97 -6.59
N PRO A 233 18.21 -24.89 -7.13
CA PRO A 233 17.55 -24.07 -8.13
C PRO A 233 17.16 -24.84 -9.40
N ASN A 234 17.97 -25.80 -9.84
CA ASN A 234 17.69 -26.63 -11.00
C ASN A 234 16.47 -27.53 -10.79
N VAL A 235 16.38 -28.14 -9.61
CA VAL A 235 15.23 -28.98 -9.23
C VAL A 235 13.98 -28.11 -9.11
N TYR A 236 14.09 -26.94 -8.46
CA TYR A 236 12.99 -25.99 -8.37
C TYR A 236 12.46 -25.57 -9.75
N MET A 237 13.33 -25.34 -10.71
CA MET A 237 12.93 -24.94 -12.07
C MET A 237 12.28 -26.08 -12.86
N SER A 238 12.62 -27.34 -12.59
CA SER A 238 12.03 -28.51 -13.25
C SER A 238 10.62 -28.86 -12.74
N VAL A 239 10.25 -28.40 -11.54
CA VAL A 239 8.90 -28.62 -10.98
C VAL A 239 7.90 -27.60 -11.57
N PRO A 240 6.71 -28.05 -12.02
CA PRO A 240 5.70 -27.14 -12.53
C PRO A 240 5.31 -26.05 -11.54
N ALA A 241 5.16 -24.81 -12.01
CA ALA A 241 4.83 -23.65 -11.18
C ALA A 241 3.53 -23.85 -10.35
N ARG A 242 2.58 -24.61 -10.86
CA ARG A 242 1.34 -24.94 -10.16
C ARG A 242 1.59 -25.75 -8.88
N VAL A 243 2.53 -26.69 -8.94
CA VAL A 243 2.91 -27.55 -7.80
C VAL A 243 3.74 -26.75 -6.79
N ARG A 244 4.84 -26.14 -7.26
CA ARG A 244 5.75 -25.40 -6.38
C ARG A 244 5.13 -24.22 -5.62
N ASN A 245 4.07 -23.60 -6.18
CA ASN A 245 3.39 -22.46 -5.55
C ASN A 245 2.27 -22.86 -4.57
N LYS A 246 1.91 -24.14 -4.49
CA LYS A 246 0.82 -24.60 -3.64
C LYS A 246 1.24 -25.66 -2.63
N ARG A 247 2.22 -26.49 -2.97
CA ARG A 247 2.60 -27.63 -2.15
C ARG A 247 3.11 -27.21 -0.80
N THR A 248 2.52 -27.77 0.26
CA THR A 248 2.90 -27.53 1.65
C THR A 248 3.98 -28.49 2.10
N VAL A 249 4.63 -28.19 3.23
CA VAL A 249 5.62 -29.08 3.86
C VAL A 249 4.97 -30.36 4.32
N GLU A 250 3.74 -30.30 4.88
CA GLU A 250 2.98 -31.49 5.28
C GLU A 250 2.76 -32.42 4.09
N GLU A 251 2.21 -31.92 2.99
CA GLU A 251 1.95 -32.71 1.79
C GLU A 251 3.22 -33.34 1.21
N ALA A 252 4.31 -32.58 1.14
CA ALA A 252 5.55 -33.06 0.57
C ALA A 252 6.25 -34.13 1.41
N LEU A 253 6.16 -34.05 2.74
CA LEU A 253 6.79 -34.99 3.64
C LEU A 253 5.91 -36.22 3.93
N HIS A 254 4.59 -36.06 3.94
CA HIS A 254 3.65 -37.16 4.20
C HIS A 254 3.64 -38.16 3.03
N ASP A 255 3.53 -37.66 1.81
CA ASP A 255 3.40 -38.48 0.61
C ASP A 255 4.74 -38.89 -0.02
N GLN A 256 5.85 -38.32 0.44
CA GLN A 256 7.19 -38.40 -0.19
C GLN A 256 7.19 -38.04 -1.69
N THR A 257 6.16 -37.34 -2.14
CA THR A 257 5.94 -36.97 -3.55
C THR A 257 6.27 -35.48 -3.77
N TRP A 258 7.52 -35.18 -4.04
CA TRP A 258 8.04 -33.81 -4.07
C TRP A 258 7.66 -33.03 -5.33
N ALA A 259 7.35 -33.74 -6.42
CA ALA A 259 7.17 -33.13 -7.75
C ALA A 259 5.89 -33.57 -8.49
N SER A 260 5.08 -34.42 -7.95
CA SER A 260 3.83 -34.92 -8.56
C SER A 260 2.63 -33.99 -8.33
#